data_1d5990caf2e1526d6d6e37c5751b37fe
#
_entry.id   1d5990caf2e1526d6d6e37c5751b37fe
#
_cell.length_a   1.000
_cell.length_b   1.000
_cell.length_c   1.000
_cell.angle_alpha   90.00
_cell.angle_beta   90.00
_cell.angle_gamma   90.00
#
_symmetry.space_group_name_H-M   'P 1'
#
loop_
_entity.id
_entity.type
_entity.pdbx_description
1 polymer ?
#
loop_
_entity_poly.entity_id
_entity_poly.type
_entity_poly.pdbx_seq_one_letter_code
_entity_poly.pdbx_strand_id
1 'polypeptide(L)'
;MNEADRIWDELDNIYSQWGITEIPFSESASTLGESQLRKVFTGRSQELKQVFSLLKGKERKRLLVYGLIGIGKTAFILEILDVLKRKATKTLTAYISLPANTDLATIALIALAWEMKEDEWAQQFLNQMGLISAQPLRQRENTAKLGIAGIGAELKEKSIDINKPLFPELSFEDLLKRALKKYERVIIAVDDLDKQDPATVKQLLLNAQGMLKSGAWFILTGHPSGLTRDILISERGLFDFAIKLEPLEQSVMYEMLVNYLNSVRSQDCQYSVKEPQAVKPFTPDTAKMLCERSNGVPRYLNRLGSYILQKASELNAETITPQILEEGFIYADQQMRGLPGLTPADFMLIDLILEKDKLSDENITLEDLQKLQVQEFSELLPIIDKLVELDLIRRLPNEQAIEFALTPLLLPSQETQK
;
A
#
# COMPACT_ATOMS: atom_id res chain seq x y z
N MET A 1 40.21 12.69 -5.81
CA MET A 1 38.79 12.39 -5.57
C MET A 1 38.38 11.40 -6.63
N ASN A 2 37.82 10.26 -6.28
CA ASN A 2 37.39 9.29 -7.27
C ASN A 2 36.06 9.75 -7.92
N GLU A 3 35.64 9.13 -9.01
CA GLU A 3 34.41 9.51 -9.74
C GLU A 3 33.16 9.36 -8.87
N ALA A 4 33.08 8.29 -8.05
CA ALA A 4 31.97 8.06 -7.16
C ALA A 4 31.83 9.14 -6.08
N ASP A 5 32.98 9.60 -5.50
CA ASP A 5 32.99 10.69 -4.50
C ASP A 5 32.46 11.99 -5.13
N ARG A 6 32.88 12.28 -6.37
CA ARG A 6 32.43 13.47 -7.07
C ARG A 6 30.92 13.46 -7.33
N ILE A 7 30.38 12.30 -7.80
CA ILE A 7 28.94 12.15 -8.05
C ILE A 7 28.16 12.31 -6.75
N TRP A 8 28.66 11.75 -5.65
CA TRP A 8 28.03 11.91 -4.34
C TRP A 8 27.95 13.37 -3.91
N ASP A 9 29.05 14.10 -4.02
CA ASP A 9 29.12 15.51 -3.66
C ASP A 9 28.21 16.39 -4.57
N GLU A 10 28.08 16.03 -5.86
CA GLU A 10 27.17 16.70 -6.79
C GLU A 10 25.70 16.52 -6.38
N LEU A 11 25.30 15.29 -5.95
CA LEU A 11 23.96 15.00 -5.46
C LEU A 11 23.67 15.74 -4.14
N ASP A 12 24.59 15.73 -3.20
CA ASP A 12 24.46 16.46 -1.94
C ASP A 12 24.28 17.96 -2.16
N ASN A 13 25.00 18.52 -3.15
CA ASN A 13 24.87 19.94 -3.53
C ASN A 13 23.47 20.26 -4.09
N ILE A 14 22.95 19.45 -5.01
CA ILE A 14 21.63 19.71 -5.61
C ILE A 14 20.50 19.54 -4.57
N TYR A 15 20.58 18.54 -3.68
CA TYR A 15 19.61 18.37 -2.61
C TYR A 15 19.64 19.54 -1.62
N SER A 16 20.84 20.04 -1.30
CA SER A 16 21.00 21.23 -0.47
C SER A 16 20.37 22.48 -1.12
N GLN A 17 20.53 22.65 -2.44
CA GLN A 17 19.88 23.74 -3.19
C GLN A 17 18.35 23.63 -3.15
N TRP A 18 17.81 22.41 -3.19
CA TRP A 18 16.38 22.15 -3.04
C TRP A 18 15.87 22.33 -1.60
N GLY A 19 16.80 22.37 -0.62
CA GLY A 19 16.49 22.45 0.80
C GLY A 19 15.95 21.14 1.38
N ILE A 20 16.34 20.00 0.81
CA ILE A 20 16.00 18.64 1.27
C ILE A 20 17.28 17.85 1.53
N THR A 21 17.18 16.78 2.33
CA THR A 21 18.31 15.90 2.66
C THR A 21 18.32 14.61 1.85
N GLU A 22 17.17 14.23 1.31
CA GLU A 22 16.97 13.00 0.54
C GLU A 22 15.70 13.11 -0.32
N ILE A 23 15.49 12.17 -1.23
CA ILE A 23 14.21 12.06 -1.96
C ILE A 23 13.13 11.60 -0.98
N PRO A 24 12.03 12.39 -0.77
CA PRO A 24 11.05 12.14 0.28
C PRO A 24 10.04 11.03 -0.05
N PHE A 25 10.03 10.56 -1.29
CA PHE A 25 9.02 9.65 -1.78
C PHE A 25 9.36 8.20 -1.48
N SER A 26 8.45 7.50 -0.80
CA SER A 26 8.56 6.07 -0.51
C SER A 26 7.44 5.29 -1.17
N GLU A 27 7.76 4.18 -1.81
CA GLU A 27 6.77 3.34 -2.49
C GLU A 27 5.85 2.59 -1.53
N SER A 28 6.27 2.36 -0.29
CA SER A 28 5.52 1.56 0.67
C SER A 28 5.36 2.27 2.00
N ALA A 29 4.11 2.46 2.43
CA ALA A 29 3.81 2.97 3.77
C ALA A 29 4.36 2.05 4.88
N SER A 30 4.50 0.77 4.62
CA SER A 30 5.03 -0.20 5.58
C SER A 30 6.55 -0.07 5.80
N THR A 31 7.28 0.59 4.90
CA THR A 31 8.71 0.89 5.08
C THR A 31 8.95 2.18 5.86
N LEU A 32 7.92 3.05 5.94
CA LEU A 32 7.99 4.27 6.74
C LEU A 32 7.89 3.90 8.23
N GLY A 33 8.79 4.42 9.05
CA GLY A 33 8.64 4.33 10.50
C GLY A 33 7.40 5.08 11.00
N GLU A 34 6.83 4.69 12.14
CA GLU A 34 5.61 5.31 12.71
C GLU A 34 5.71 6.84 12.81
N SER A 35 6.89 7.38 13.15
CA SER A 35 7.12 8.83 13.24
C SER A 35 7.11 9.53 11.88
N GLN A 36 7.58 8.87 10.83
CA GLN A 36 7.63 9.43 9.47
C GLN A 36 6.25 9.35 8.82
N LEU A 37 5.54 8.23 8.98
CA LEU A 37 4.17 8.08 8.50
C LEU A 37 3.26 9.19 9.03
N ARG A 38 3.34 9.49 10.33
CA ARG A 38 2.60 10.60 10.95
C ARG A 38 2.83 11.97 10.29
N LYS A 39 4.06 12.22 9.82
CA LYS A 39 4.39 13.50 9.18
C LYS A 39 3.79 13.63 7.79
N VAL A 40 3.65 12.52 7.08
CA VAL A 40 3.21 12.51 5.67
C VAL A 40 1.75 12.11 5.49
N PHE A 41 1.13 11.44 6.47
CA PHE A 41 -0.27 11.03 6.39
C PHE A 41 -1.18 12.26 6.32
N THR A 42 -1.99 12.34 5.26
CA THR A 42 -2.77 13.52 4.94
C THR A 42 -4.17 13.13 4.45
N GLY A 43 -5.16 13.93 4.79
CA GLY A 43 -6.55 13.71 4.41
C GLY A 43 -7.23 12.62 5.25
N ARG A 44 -8.28 12.02 4.71
CA ARG A 44 -9.03 10.92 5.33
C ARG A 44 -9.75 11.27 6.65
N SER A 45 -9.99 12.55 6.90
CA SER A 45 -10.57 12.99 8.17
C SER A 45 -11.96 12.43 8.42
N GLN A 46 -12.77 12.25 7.38
CA GLN A 46 -14.11 11.70 7.48
C GLN A 46 -14.06 10.20 7.76
N GLU A 47 -13.25 9.46 7.04
CA GLU A 47 -13.06 8.02 7.22
C GLU A 47 -12.44 7.71 8.60
N LEU A 48 -11.44 8.48 9.04
CA LEU A 48 -10.89 8.37 10.40
C LEU A 48 -11.95 8.63 11.46
N LYS A 49 -12.79 9.66 11.29
CA LYS A 49 -13.88 9.97 12.21
C LYS A 49 -14.88 8.82 12.29
N GLN A 50 -15.23 8.20 11.15
CA GLN A 50 -16.11 7.03 11.11
C GLN A 50 -15.49 5.86 11.89
N VAL A 51 -14.23 5.49 11.58
CA VAL A 51 -13.54 4.39 12.26
C VAL A 51 -13.44 4.64 13.76
N PHE A 52 -12.95 5.80 14.18
CA PHE A 52 -12.80 6.09 15.61
C PHE A 52 -14.13 6.15 16.35
N SER A 53 -15.22 6.61 15.73
CA SER A 53 -16.55 6.56 16.35
C SER A 53 -17.01 5.14 16.62
N LEU A 54 -16.74 4.21 15.68
CA LEU A 54 -17.02 2.79 15.87
C LEU A 54 -16.12 2.18 16.94
N LEU A 55 -14.81 2.42 16.87
CA LEU A 55 -13.83 1.86 17.80
C LEU A 55 -13.96 2.39 19.23
N LYS A 56 -14.58 3.55 19.46
CA LYS A 56 -14.93 4.04 20.79
C LYS A 56 -16.13 3.33 21.41
N GLY A 57 -16.95 2.65 20.61
CA GLY A 57 -18.07 1.84 21.07
C GLY A 57 -17.62 0.67 21.97
N LYS A 58 -18.56 0.04 22.67
CA LYS A 58 -18.29 -1.15 23.52
C LYS A 58 -18.44 -2.46 22.73
N GLU A 59 -19.26 -2.45 21.70
CA GLU A 59 -19.50 -3.64 20.87
C GLU A 59 -18.34 -3.90 19.91
N ARG A 60 -17.95 -5.14 19.82
CA ARG A 60 -16.91 -5.60 18.89
C ARG A 60 -17.35 -5.37 17.46
N LYS A 61 -16.42 -4.94 16.63
CA LYS A 61 -16.70 -4.66 15.22
C LYS A 61 -15.64 -5.31 14.32
N ARG A 62 -16.11 -5.73 13.16
CA ARG A 62 -15.30 -6.24 12.06
C ARG A 62 -15.42 -5.23 10.93
N LEU A 63 -14.32 -4.56 10.65
CA LEU A 63 -14.25 -3.49 9.68
C LEU A 63 -13.55 -3.99 8.42
N LEU A 64 -14.11 -3.65 7.27
CA LEU A 64 -13.44 -3.82 5.98
C LEU A 64 -13.06 -2.45 5.44
N VAL A 65 -11.77 -2.21 5.23
CA VAL A 65 -11.26 -1.00 4.55
C VAL A 65 -10.90 -1.40 3.13
N TYR A 66 -11.54 -0.81 2.13
CA TYR A 66 -11.33 -1.18 0.75
C TYR A 66 -11.13 0.04 -0.16
N GLY A 67 -10.51 -0.18 -1.30
CA GLY A 67 -10.22 0.87 -2.26
C GLY A 67 -9.16 0.42 -3.27
N LEU A 68 -8.89 1.25 -4.25
CA LEU A 68 -7.94 0.98 -5.32
C LEU A 68 -6.54 0.60 -4.79
N ILE A 69 -5.76 -0.09 -5.60
CA ILE A 69 -4.35 -0.34 -5.31
C ILE A 69 -3.62 1.01 -5.21
N GLY A 70 -2.76 1.16 -4.20
CA GLY A 70 -2.00 2.40 -3.99
C GLY A 70 -2.79 3.55 -3.36
N ILE A 71 -4.08 3.39 -3.02
CA ILE A 71 -4.94 4.43 -2.44
C ILE A 71 -4.60 4.79 -0.97
N GLY A 72 -3.72 4.01 -0.34
CA GLY A 72 -3.26 4.25 1.02
C GLY A 72 -3.99 3.44 2.10
N LYS A 73 -4.55 2.25 1.79
CA LYS A 73 -5.19 1.36 2.79
C LYS A 73 -4.28 1.02 3.95
N THR A 74 -3.06 0.58 3.66
CA THR A 74 -2.02 0.26 4.65
C THR A 74 -1.69 1.46 5.53
N ALA A 75 -1.44 2.63 4.93
CA ALA A 75 -1.16 3.86 5.66
C ALA A 75 -2.32 4.26 6.60
N PHE A 76 -3.55 4.12 6.13
CA PHE A 76 -4.76 4.41 6.89
C PHE A 76 -4.91 3.50 8.12
N ILE A 77 -4.66 2.20 7.96
CA ILE A 77 -4.71 1.25 9.09
C ILE A 77 -3.59 1.53 10.07
N LEU A 78 -2.36 1.73 9.61
CA LEU A 78 -1.22 1.99 10.47
C LEU A 78 -1.41 3.28 11.29
N GLU A 79 -1.98 4.34 10.68
CA GLU A 79 -2.32 5.58 11.41
C GLU A 79 -3.38 5.31 12.49
N ILE A 80 -4.43 4.52 12.20
CA ILE A 80 -5.43 4.14 13.20
C ILE A 80 -4.77 3.41 14.38
N LEU A 81 -3.94 2.41 14.09
CA LEU A 81 -3.29 1.62 15.13
C LEU A 81 -2.31 2.46 15.97
N ASP A 82 -1.58 3.38 15.35
CA ASP A 82 -0.69 4.30 16.04
C ASP A 82 -1.46 5.24 16.99
N VAL A 83 -2.57 5.81 16.54
CA VAL A 83 -3.44 6.63 17.39
C VAL A 83 -3.97 5.81 18.56
N LEU A 84 -4.40 4.57 18.35
CA LEU A 84 -4.88 3.68 19.41
C LEU A 84 -3.79 3.36 20.41
N LYS A 85 -2.58 3.02 19.98
CA LYS A 85 -1.43 2.79 20.87
C LYS A 85 -1.16 3.99 21.78
N ARG A 86 -1.20 5.20 21.22
CA ARG A 86 -0.91 6.43 21.98
C ARG A 86 -2.04 6.91 22.88
N LYS A 87 -3.29 6.73 22.46
CA LYS A 87 -4.47 7.32 23.13
C LYS A 87 -5.32 6.32 23.89
N ALA A 88 -5.23 5.03 23.59
CA ALA A 88 -6.02 3.97 24.19
C ALA A 88 -5.12 2.87 24.80
N THR A 89 -4.37 3.22 25.84
CA THR A 89 -3.30 2.40 26.43
C THR A 89 -3.76 1.02 26.95
N LYS A 90 -5.06 0.83 27.15
CA LYS A 90 -5.65 -0.46 27.49
C LYS A 90 -6.11 -1.28 26.27
N THR A 91 -5.74 -0.85 25.07
CA THR A 91 -6.03 -1.55 23.82
C THR A 91 -4.76 -2.17 23.29
N LEU A 92 -4.75 -3.49 23.10
CA LEU A 92 -3.70 -4.18 22.36
C LEU A 92 -4.01 -4.08 20.87
N THR A 93 -3.05 -3.63 20.08
CA THR A 93 -3.18 -3.56 18.63
C THR A 93 -2.15 -4.47 17.97
N ALA A 94 -2.57 -5.30 17.04
CA ALA A 94 -1.71 -6.15 16.23
C ALA A 94 -1.96 -5.89 14.74
N TYR A 95 -0.89 -5.92 13.96
CA TYR A 95 -0.93 -5.74 12.51
C TYR A 95 -0.13 -6.84 11.81
N ILE A 96 -0.64 -7.33 10.72
CA ILE A 96 0.07 -8.28 9.86
C ILE A 96 -0.41 -8.15 8.41
N SER A 97 0.51 -8.29 7.45
CA SER A 97 0.18 -8.46 6.04
C SER A 97 -0.02 -9.94 5.75
N LEU A 98 -1.07 -10.29 5.02
CA LEU A 98 -1.40 -11.68 4.69
C LEU A 98 -0.44 -12.22 3.61
N PRO A 99 0.41 -13.21 3.92
CA PRO A 99 1.24 -13.87 2.91
C PRO A 99 0.40 -14.80 2.02
N ALA A 100 0.89 -15.07 0.82
CA ALA A 100 0.30 -16.08 -0.04
C ALA A 100 0.27 -17.46 0.63
N ASN A 101 -0.76 -18.26 0.33
CA ASN A 101 -0.91 -19.65 0.79
C ASN A 101 -0.97 -19.84 2.31
N THR A 102 -1.40 -18.82 3.06
CA THR A 102 -1.53 -18.89 4.52
C THR A 102 -2.99 -18.72 4.93
N ASP A 103 -3.42 -19.41 5.98
CA ASP A 103 -4.77 -19.23 6.52
C ASP A 103 -4.84 -18.00 7.46
N LEU A 104 -6.01 -17.38 7.50
CA LEU A 104 -6.24 -16.15 8.25
C LEU A 104 -6.12 -16.36 9.78
N ALA A 105 -6.49 -17.54 10.29
CA ALA A 105 -6.44 -17.83 11.72
C ALA A 105 -4.98 -17.97 12.20
N THR A 106 -4.13 -18.65 11.44
CA THR A 106 -2.69 -18.72 11.72
C THR A 106 -2.05 -17.34 11.71
N ILE A 107 -2.36 -16.50 10.72
CA ILE A 107 -1.79 -15.16 10.61
C ILE A 107 -2.26 -14.27 11.77
N ALA A 108 -3.54 -14.28 12.11
CA ALA A 108 -4.04 -13.53 13.26
C ALA A 108 -3.42 -14.00 14.59
N LEU A 109 -3.22 -15.32 14.73
CA LEU A 109 -2.53 -15.89 15.89
C LEU A 109 -1.08 -15.42 15.98
N ILE A 110 -0.34 -15.42 14.86
CA ILE A 110 1.04 -14.91 14.80
C ILE A 110 1.07 -13.43 15.19
N ALA A 111 0.17 -12.61 14.62
CA ALA A 111 0.10 -11.19 14.93
C ALA A 111 -0.16 -10.94 16.43
N LEU A 112 -1.11 -11.66 17.01
CA LEU A 112 -1.41 -11.55 18.44
C LEU A 112 -0.26 -12.04 19.32
N ALA A 113 0.36 -13.19 18.98
CA ALA A 113 1.50 -13.74 19.71
C ALA A 113 2.71 -12.79 19.69
N TRP A 114 2.94 -12.10 18.57
CA TRP A 114 4.02 -11.12 18.45
C TRP A 114 3.86 -9.93 19.40
N GLU A 115 2.67 -9.41 19.52
CA GLU A 115 2.38 -8.32 20.45
C GLU A 115 2.37 -8.79 21.92
N MET A 116 2.24 -10.10 22.14
CA MET A 116 2.26 -10.74 23.45
C MET A 116 3.56 -11.55 23.70
N LYS A 117 4.65 -11.22 23.05
CA LYS A 117 5.94 -11.95 23.13
C LYS A 117 6.51 -12.11 24.54
N GLU A 118 5.99 -11.41 25.53
CA GLU A 118 6.34 -11.55 26.95
C GLU A 118 5.50 -12.64 27.65
N ASP A 119 4.43 -13.13 27.00
CA ASP A 119 3.68 -14.30 27.48
C ASP A 119 4.45 -15.58 27.09
N GLU A 120 4.69 -16.47 28.07
CA GLU A 120 5.49 -17.68 27.87
C GLU A 120 4.96 -18.56 26.73
N TRP A 121 3.65 -18.70 26.62
CA TRP A 121 3.06 -19.51 25.55
C TRP A 121 3.27 -18.84 24.18
N ALA A 122 3.05 -17.53 24.08
CA ALA A 122 3.27 -16.79 22.84
C ALA A 122 4.73 -16.87 22.40
N GLN A 123 5.67 -16.76 23.33
CA GLN A 123 7.09 -16.90 23.07
C GLN A 123 7.46 -18.29 22.56
N GLN A 124 6.95 -19.35 23.21
CA GLN A 124 7.15 -20.73 22.77
C GLN A 124 6.58 -20.97 21.39
N PHE A 125 5.37 -20.46 21.11
CA PHE A 125 4.73 -20.56 19.81
C PHE A 125 5.56 -19.86 18.72
N LEU A 126 5.99 -18.62 18.93
CA LEU A 126 6.82 -17.88 17.96
C LEU A 126 8.19 -18.55 17.73
N ASN A 127 8.79 -19.18 18.77
CA ASN A 127 10.00 -19.99 18.63
C ASN A 127 9.78 -21.22 17.78
N GLN A 128 8.67 -21.94 17.99
CA GLN A 128 8.31 -23.14 17.20
C GLN A 128 8.06 -22.79 15.73
N MET A 129 7.53 -21.59 15.48
CA MET A 129 7.34 -21.04 14.13
C MET A 129 8.63 -20.51 13.50
N GLY A 130 9.76 -20.52 14.22
CA GLY A 130 11.04 -20.00 13.76
C GLY A 130 11.07 -18.46 13.59
N LEU A 131 10.12 -17.76 14.16
CA LEU A 131 9.99 -16.30 14.04
C LEU A 131 10.87 -15.55 15.05
N ILE A 132 11.17 -16.14 16.20
CA ILE A 132 12.12 -15.63 17.18
C ILE A 132 13.13 -16.73 17.55
N SER A 133 14.35 -16.33 17.95
CA SER A 133 15.37 -17.28 18.37
C SER A 133 15.24 -17.59 19.86
N ALA A 134 15.41 -18.86 20.24
CA ALA A 134 15.42 -19.31 21.63
C ALA A 134 16.68 -18.84 22.41
N GLN A 135 17.71 -18.30 21.73
CA GLN A 135 18.92 -17.79 22.40
C GLN A 135 18.74 -16.35 22.86
N PRO A 136 19.18 -15.99 24.07
CA PRO A 136 19.13 -14.62 24.55
C PRO A 136 20.02 -13.73 23.67
N LEU A 137 19.39 -12.80 22.97
CA LEU A 137 19.99 -11.85 22.04
C LEU A 137 20.92 -10.88 22.77
N ARG A 138 22.21 -11.20 22.84
CA ARG A 138 23.25 -10.22 23.19
C ARG A 138 23.62 -9.26 22.06
N GLN A 139 23.06 -9.38 20.87
CA GLN A 139 23.35 -8.49 19.74
C GLN A 139 22.15 -8.40 18.78
N ARG A 140 21.20 -7.57 19.08
CA ARG A 140 20.29 -6.99 18.07
C ARG A 140 19.62 -5.70 18.58
N GLU A 141 20.43 -4.66 18.80
CA GLU A 141 19.90 -3.28 18.93
C GLU A 141 19.20 -2.79 17.64
N ASN A 142 19.40 -3.48 16.50
CA ASN A 142 18.78 -3.12 15.24
C ASN A 142 17.41 -3.76 14.98
N THR A 143 16.98 -4.76 15.76
CA THR A 143 15.68 -5.42 15.56
C THR A 143 14.51 -4.69 16.25
N ALA A 144 14.79 -3.78 17.16
CA ALA A 144 13.74 -2.92 17.75
C ALA A 144 13.19 -1.86 16.76
N LYS A 145 13.84 -1.68 15.60
CA LYS A 145 13.39 -0.80 14.51
C LYS A 145 12.57 -1.50 13.42
N LEU A 146 12.48 -2.82 13.46
CA LEU A 146 11.52 -3.57 12.65
C LEU A 146 10.14 -3.40 13.32
N GLY A 147 9.51 -2.27 13.04
CA GLY A 147 8.11 -2.05 13.37
C GLY A 147 7.25 -3.16 12.76
N ILE A 148 6.03 -3.24 13.19
CA ILE A 148 4.95 -4.17 12.81
C ILE A 148 4.95 -4.59 11.32
N ALA A 149 5.40 -3.72 10.42
CA ALA A 149 5.58 -3.99 8.99
C ALA A 149 6.67 -5.04 8.65
N GLY A 150 7.68 -5.22 9.50
CA GLY A 150 8.79 -6.16 9.24
C GLY A 150 8.39 -7.63 9.30
N ILE A 151 7.37 -7.99 10.06
CA ILE A 151 6.91 -9.39 10.19
C ILE A 151 6.36 -9.92 8.87
N GLY A 152 5.57 -9.11 8.17
CA GLY A 152 5.04 -9.46 6.85
C GLY A 152 6.14 -9.62 5.79
N ALA A 153 7.21 -8.83 5.86
CA ALA A 153 8.36 -8.94 4.97
C ALA A 153 9.21 -10.19 5.28
N GLU A 154 9.48 -10.48 6.56
CA GLU A 154 10.21 -11.70 6.95
C GLU A 154 9.45 -12.98 6.58
N LEU A 155 8.13 -12.98 6.68
CA LEU A 155 7.29 -14.11 6.26
C LEU A 155 7.24 -14.27 4.72
N LYS A 156 7.45 -13.20 3.96
CA LYS A 156 7.51 -13.25 2.48
C LYS A 156 8.85 -13.80 1.96
N GLU A 157 9.95 -13.48 2.61
CA GLU A 157 11.29 -13.91 2.17
C GLU A 157 11.60 -15.36 2.53
N LYS A 158 10.99 -15.87 3.59
CA LYS A 158 11.14 -17.29 3.94
C LYS A 158 9.94 -18.05 3.40
N SER A 159 10.13 -18.89 2.39
CA SER A 159 9.24 -20.02 2.10
C SER A 159 9.37 -21.04 3.28
N ILE A 160 8.89 -20.62 4.44
CA ILE A 160 8.95 -21.44 5.65
C ILE A 160 7.85 -22.47 5.50
N ASP A 161 8.22 -23.75 5.50
CA ASP A 161 7.32 -24.83 5.91
C ASP A 161 6.92 -24.55 7.37
N ILE A 162 5.90 -23.70 7.51
CA ILE A 162 5.39 -23.30 8.81
C ILE A 162 4.76 -24.54 9.41
N ASN A 163 5.30 -25.05 10.50
CA ASN A 163 4.63 -26.06 11.33
C ASN A 163 3.33 -25.43 11.85
N LYS A 164 2.29 -25.47 11.01
CA LYS A 164 0.98 -24.91 11.33
C LYS A 164 0.43 -25.58 12.57
N PRO A 165 -0.09 -24.83 13.55
CA PRO A 165 -0.82 -25.45 14.65
C PRO A 165 -1.99 -26.25 14.09
N LEU A 166 -2.24 -27.44 14.63
CA LEU A 166 -3.35 -28.31 14.20
C LEU A 166 -4.72 -27.59 14.29
N PHE A 167 -4.86 -26.70 15.26
CA PHE A 167 -6.09 -25.94 15.50
C PHE A 167 -5.77 -24.45 15.77
N PRO A 168 -5.46 -23.66 14.74
CA PRO A 168 -5.04 -22.27 14.92
C PRO A 168 -6.14 -21.39 15.56
N GLU A 169 -7.41 -21.63 15.28
CA GLU A 169 -8.53 -20.90 15.88
C GLU A 169 -8.62 -21.09 17.40
N LEU A 170 -8.47 -22.35 17.88
CA LEU A 170 -8.49 -22.63 19.31
C LEU A 170 -7.29 -22.00 20.03
N SER A 171 -6.10 -22.09 19.42
CA SER A 171 -4.90 -21.46 19.94
C SER A 171 -5.05 -19.93 19.99
N PHE A 172 -5.67 -19.34 18.97
CA PHE A 172 -5.98 -17.92 18.92
C PHE A 172 -6.95 -17.52 20.05
N GLU A 173 -8.02 -18.26 20.26
CA GLU A 173 -8.97 -17.98 21.33
C GLU A 173 -8.35 -18.04 22.73
N ASP A 174 -7.46 -19.01 22.97
CA ASP A 174 -6.78 -19.15 24.26
C ASP A 174 -5.79 -17.99 24.48
N LEU A 175 -5.04 -17.59 23.47
CA LEU A 175 -4.15 -16.44 23.57
C LEU A 175 -4.95 -15.13 23.72
N LEU A 176 -6.08 -14.99 23.02
CA LEU A 176 -6.98 -13.86 23.16
C LEU A 176 -7.55 -13.73 24.57
N LYS A 177 -7.97 -14.85 25.21
CA LYS A 177 -8.41 -14.85 26.61
C LYS A 177 -7.32 -14.35 27.56
N ARG A 178 -6.05 -14.70 27.29
CA ARG A 178 -4.89 -14.18 28.06
C ARG A 178 -4.70 -12.70 27.83
N ALA A 179 -4.78 -12.23 26.56
CA ALA A 179 -4.68 -10.82 26.22
C ALA A 179 -5.77 -10.00 26.92
N LEU A 180 -7.02 -10.45 26.90
CA LEU A 180 -8.16 -9.78 27.53
C LEU A 180 -8.13 -9.73 29.08
N LYS A 181 -7.22 -10.50 29.72
CA LYS A 181 -6.93 -10.28 31.16
C LYS A 181 -6.08 -9.05 31.43
N LYS A 182 -5.26 -8.64 30.45
CA LYS A 182 -4.33 -7.50 30.56
C LYS A 182 -4.90 -6.24 29.90
N TYR A 183 -5.65 -6.40 28.81
CA TYR A 183 -6.17 -5.33 27.97
C TYR A 183 -7.70 -5.36 27.93
N GLU A 184 -8.32 -4.20 27.86
CA GLU A 184 -9.78 -4.08 27.72
C GLU A 184 -10.23 -4.46 26.30
N ARG A 185 -9.33 -4.32 25.31
CA ARG A 185 -9.59 -4.59 23.88
C ARG A 185 -8.38 -5.16 23.20
N VAL A 186 -8.65 -6.01 22.22
CA VAL A 186 -7.67 -6.52 21.27
C VAL A 186 -8.18 -6.20 19.86
N ILE A 187 -7.38 -5.49 19.08
CA ILE A 187 -7.68 -5.09 17.70
C ILE A 187 -6.61 -5.69 16.80
N ILE A 188 -7.03 -6.49 15.82
CA ILE A 188 -6.15 -7.16 14.87
C ILE A 188 -6.43 -6.61 13.48
N ALA A 189 -5.42 -6.05 12.85
CA ALA A 189 -5.47 -5.60 11.48
C ALA A 189 -4.75 -6.61 10.58
N VAL A 190 -5.45 -7.08 9.54
CA VAL A 190 -4.88 -7.95 8.50
C VAL A 190 -4.96 -7.22 7.16
N ASP A 191 -3.80 -6.98 6.60
CA ASP A 191 -3.64 -6.23 5.34
C ASP A 191 -3.39 -7.18 4.16
N ASP A 192 -3.45 -6.65 2.94
CA ASP A 192 -3.09 -7.33 1.70
C ASP A 192 -4.01 -8.52 1.30
N LEU A 193 -5.25 -8.57 1.76
CA LEU A 193 -6.22 -9.55 1.26
C LEU A 193 -6.44 -9.45 -0.25
N ASP A 194 -6.28 -8.27 -0.82
CA ASP A 194 -6.44 -7.99 -2.25
C ASP A 194 -5.29 -8.54 -3.13
N LYS A 195 -4.25 -9.09 -2.53
CA LYS A 195 -3.18 -9.82 -3.25
C LYS A 195 -3.51 -11.29 -3.52
N GLN A 196 -4.63 -11.78 -2.97
CA GLN A 196 -5.14 -13.12 -3.24
C GLN A 196 -6.25 -13.05 -4.30
N ASP A 197 -6.47 -14.14 -5.02
CA ASP A 197 -7.62 -14.22 -5.91
C ASP A 197 -8.95 -14.20 -5.12
N PRO A 198 -10.04 -13.67 -5.71
CA PRO A 198 -11.31 -13.50 -5.00
C PRO A 198 -11.91 -14.78 -4.42
N ALA A 199 -11.75 -15.93 -5.10
CA ALA A 199 -12.27 -17.21 -4.63
C ALA A 199 -11.50 -17.70 -3.40
N THR A 200 -10.16 -17.59 -3.43
CA THR A 200 -9.28 -17.89 -2.29
C THR A 200 -9.63 -17.02 -1.09
N VAL A 201 -9.82 -15.71 -1.29
CA VAL A 201 -10.17 -14.83 -0.16
C VAL A 201 -11.51 -15.18 0.43
N LYS A 202 -12.52 -15.47 -0.40
CA LYS A 202 -13.82 -15.92 0.09
C LYS A 202 -13.67 -17.18 0.97
N GLN A 203 -12.88 -18.15 0.52
CA GLN A 203 -12.63 -19.38 1.29
C GLN A 203 -11.88 -19.11 2.60
N LEU A 204 -10.86 -18.24 2.58
CA LEU A 204 -10.11 -17.83 3.77
C LEU A 204 -11.02 -17.20 4.83
N LEU A 205 -11.92 -16.31 4.42
CA LEU A 205 -12.86 -15.65 5.32
C LEU A 205 -13.92 -16.61 5.87
N LEU A 206 -14.43 -17.53 5.05
CA LEU A 206 -15.37 -18.56 5.49
C LEU A 206 -14.72 -19.50 6.50
N ASN A 207 -13.50 -19.95 6.25
CA ASN A 207 -12.76 -20.83 7.16
C ASN A 207 -12.45 -20.15 8.50
N ALA A 208 -12.26 -18.83 8.52
CA ALA A 208 -11.93 -18.07 9.73
C ALA A 208 -13.15 -17.47 10.45
N GLN A 209 -14.38 -17.85 10.09
CA GLN A 209 -15.60 -17.26 10.68
C GLN A 209 -15.66 -17.39 12.20
N GLY A 210 -15.22 -18.52 12.75
CA GLY A 210 -15.15 -18.75 14.20
C GLY A 210 -14.27 -17.69 14.88
N MET A 211 -13.06 -17.53 14.37
CA MET A 211 -12.11 -16.54 14.86
C MET A 211 -12.63 -15.10 14.69
N LEU A 212 -13.17 -14.75 13.51
CA LEU A 212 -13.70 -13.40 13.25
C LEU A 212 -14.90 -13.05 14.17
N LYS A 213 -15.62 -14.04 14.67
CA LYS A 213 -16.69 -13.89 15.65
C LYS A 213 -16.21 -13.95 17.11
N SER A 214 -14.91 -14.10 17.34
CA SER A 214 -14.29 -14.17 18.66
C SER A 214 -14.37 -12.84 19.45
N GLY A 215 -13.65 -12.77 20.55
CA GLY A 215 -13.56 -11.58 21.39
C GLY A 215 -12.75 -10.40 20.85
N ALA A 216 -12.06 -10.57 19.74
CA ALA A 216 -11.24 -9.52 19.14
C ALA A 216 -12.04 -8.62 18.18
N TRP A 217 -11.49 -7.44 17.92
CA TRP A 217 -11.90 -6.55 16.84
C TRP A 217 -11.02 -6.82 15.63
N PHE A 218 -11.60 -6.75 14.43
CA PHE A 218 -10.84 -6.99 13.21
C PHE A 218 -10.95 -5.81 12.26
N ILE A 219 -9.83 -5.46 11.64
CA ILE A 219 -9.76 -4.50 10.52
C ILE A 219 -9.07 -5.23 9.37
N LEU A 220 -9.78 -5.47 8.29
CA LEU A 220 -9.26 -6.15 7.10
C LEU A 220 -9.20 -5.19 5.92
N THR A 221 -8.25 -5.38 5.00
CA THR A 221 -8.23 -4.61 3.76
C THR A 221 -8.70 -5.41 2.58
N GLY A 222 -9.22 -4.72 1.55
CA GLY A 222 -9.71 -5.35 0.33
C GLY A 222 -9.65 -4.42 -0.89
N HIS A 223 -9.90 -5.00 -2.07
CA HIS A 223 -10.04 -4.28 -3.33
C HIS A 223 -11.53 -4.20 -3.72
N PRO A 224 -12.00 -3.12 -4.40
CA PRO A 224 -13.40 -2.96 -4.80
C PRO A 224 -13.92 -4.03 -5.74
N SER A 225 -13.06 -4.59 -6.60
CA SER A 225 -13.43 -5.63 -7.55
C SER A 225 -13.27 -7.03 -6.95
N GLY A 226 -14.30 -7.82 -7.05
CA GLY A 226 -14.31 -9.24 -6.65
C GLY A 226 -14.65 -9.44 -5.18
N LEU A 227 -13.77 -9.07 -4.27
CA LEU A 227 -13.93 -9.35 -2.84
C LEU A 227 -15.08 -8.59 -2.20
N THR A 228 -15.18 -7.31 -2.50
CA THR A 228 -16.06 -6.40 -1.77
C THR A 228 -17.50 -6.57 -2.17
N ARG A 229 -17.76 -6.74 -3.48
CA ARG A 229 -19.13 -6.87 -3.99
C ARG A 229 -19.76 -8.18 -3.55
N ASP A 230 -19.06 -9.30 -3.75
CA ASP A 230 -19.57 -10.62 -3.40
C ASP A 230 -19.69 -10.82 -1.90
N ILE A 231 -18.70 -10.37 -1.12
CA ILE A 231 -18.71 -10.52 0.34
C ILE A 231 -19.71 -9.57 1.00
N LEU A 232 -19.82 -8.32 0.55
CA LEU A 232 -20.81 -7.38 1.10
C LEU A 232 -22.24 -7.76 0.73
N ILE A 233 -22.45 -8.39 -0.44
CA ILE A 233 -23.77 -8.80 -0.92
C ILE A 233 -24.16 -10.20 -0.42
N SER A 234 -23.24 -11.18 -0.55
CA SER A 234 -23.53 -12.60 -0.27
C SER A 234 -23.32 -12.99 1.18
N GLU A 235 -22.33 -12.40 1.86
CA GLU A 235 -21.95 -12.73 3.23
C GLU A 235 -22.39 -11.64 4.21
N ARG A 236 -23.66 -11.23 4.14
CA ARG A 236 -24.26 -10.30 5.11
C ARG A 236 -24.03 -10.81 6.53
N GLY A 237 -23.26 -10.03 7.32
CA GLY A 237 -22.92 -10.37 8.70
C GLY A 237 -21.48 -10.83 8.93
N LEU A 238 -20.63 -10.93 7.89
CA LEU A 238 -19.21 -11.16 8.09
C LEU A 238 -18.51 -9.87 8.56
N PHE A 239 -18.85 -8.73 7.97
CA PHE A 239 -18.39 -7.41 8.38
C PHE A 239 -19.54 -6.57 8.92
N ASP A 240 -19.27 -5.85 10.01
CA ASP A 240 -20.24 -4.93 10.61
C ASP A 240 -20.22 -3.56 9.92
N PHE A 241 -19.09 -3.21 9.30
CA PHE A 241 -18.91 -1.96 8.60
C PHE A 241 -17.87 -2.05 7.49
N ALA A 242 -18.12 -1.38 6.36
CA ALA A 242 -17.19 -1.28 5.25
C ALA A 242 -16.91 0.18 4.94
N ILE A 243 -15.63 0.52 4.81
CA ILE A 243 -15.15 1.88 4.56
C ILE A 243 -14.42 1.89 3.22
N LYS A 244 -14.96 2.62 2.26
CA LYS A 244 -14.35 2.83 0.96
C LYS A 244 -13.38 4.01 1.02
N LEU A 245 -12.14 3.79 0.62
CA LEU A 245 -11.19 4.86 0.39
C LEU A 245 -11.26 5.30 -1.07
N GLU A 246 -11.80 6.48 -1.29
CA GLU A 246 -11.87 7.09 -2.61
C GLU A 246 -10.55 7.81 -2.96
N PRO A 247 -10.29 8.11 -4.25
CA PRO A 247 -9.19 8.99 -4.64
C PRO A 247 -9.23 10.31 -3.85
N LEU A 248 -8.06 10.79 -3.46
CA LEU A 248 -7.93 12.04 -2.72
C LEU A 248 -8.18 13.24 -3.65
N GLU A 249 -8.77 14.28 -3.10
CA GLU A 249 -8.93 15.55 -3.80
C GLU A 249 -7.54 16.18 -4.12
N GLN A 250 -7.48 16.94 -5.18
CA GLN A 250 -6.24 17.57 -5.64
C GLN A 250 -5.60 18.48 -4.57
N SER A 251 -6.43 19.20 -3.81
CA SER A 251 -5.97 20.04 -2.69
C SER A 251 -5.27 19.22 -1.60
N VAL A 252 -5.78 18.03 -1.31
CA VAL A 252 -5.22 17.11 -0.33
C VAL A 252 -3.94 16.46 -0.87
N MET A 253 -3.89 16.13 -2.17
CA MET A 253 -2.67 15.64 -2.82
C MET A 253 -1.54 16.69 -2.79
N TYR A 254 -1.88 17.97 -2.98
CA TYR A 254 -0.93 19.07 -2.86
C TYR A 254 -0.41 19.22 -1.43
N GLU A 255 -1.28 19.17 -0.44
CA GLU A 255 -0.88 19.15 0.98
C GLU A 255 0.02 17.95 1.31
N MET A 256 -0.32 16.77 0.78
CA MET A 256 0.50 15.57 0.92
C MET A 256 1.90 15.76 0.32
N LEU A 257 2.01 16.35 -0.87
CA LEU A 257 3.29 16.66 -1.50
C LEU A 257 4.14 17.58 -0.60
N VAL A 258 3.53 18.63 -0.04
CA VAL A 258 4.21 19.55 0.90
C VAL A 258 4.69 18.78 2.14
N ASN A 259 3.87 17.90 2.70
CA ASN A 259 4.23 17.11 3.87
C ASN A 259 5.38 16.13 3.58
N TYR A 260 5.41 15.51 2.40
CA TYR A 260 6.54 14.69 1.96
C TYR A 260 7.83 15.53 1.90
N LEU A 261 7.82 16.68 1.25
CA LEU A 261 8.98 17.55 1.16
C LEU A 261 9.43 18.07 2.53
N ASN A 262 8.48 18.47 3.39
CA ASN A 262 8.78 18.90 4.75
C ASN A 262 9.35 17.78 5.63
N SER A 263 9.01 16.51 5.36
CA SER A 263 9.49 15.38 6.16
C SER A 263 11.02 15.19 6.10
N VAL A 264 11.65 15.68 5.01
CA VAL A 264 13.10 15.60 4.73
C VAL A 264 13.80 16.94 4.78
N ARG A 265 13.13 17.99 5.28
CA ARG A 265 13.71 19.32 5.54
C ARG A 265 14.12 19.43 7.00
N SER A 266 15.09 20.30 7.27
CA SER A 266 15.40 20.70 8.64
C SER A 266 14.20 21.40 9.29
N GLN A 267 14.09 21.33 10.62
CA GLN A 267 12.96 21.93 11.34
C GLN A 267 12.81 23.45 11.06
N ASP A 268 13.92 24.15 10.86
CA ASP A 268 13.94 25.58 10.59
C ASP A 268 13.54 25.94 9.14
N CYS A 269 13.43 24.94 8.26
CA CYS A 269 13.12 25.08 6.83
C CYS A 269 11.79 24.43 6.43
N GLN A 270 10.88 24.18 7.37
CA GLN A 270 9.54 23.68 7.07
C GLN A 270 8.62 24.83 6.67
N TYR A 271 7.81 24.59 5.65
CA TYR A 271 6.92 25.60 5.08
C TYR A 271 5.44 25.22 5.27
N SER A 272 4.61 26.24 5.45
CA SER A 272 3.16 26.07 5.39
C SER A 272 2.71 25.79 3.94
N VAL A 273 1.66 25.02 3.76
CA VAL A 273 1.06 24.71 2.44
C VAL A 273 0.75 25.94 1.59
N LYS A 274 0.53 27.09 2.25
CA LYS A 274 0.21 28.37 1.57
C LYS A 274 1.43 29.11 1.00
N GLU A 275 2.62 28.70 1.39
CA GLU A 275 3.85 29.34 0.96
C GLU A 275 4.33 28.77 -0.38
N PRO A 276 4.67 29.60 -1.38
CA PRO A 276 5.14 29.09 -2.68
C PRO A 276 6.38 28.19 -2.56
N GLN A 277 7.23 28.41 -1.57
CA GLN A 277 8.44 27.64 -1.29
C GLN A 277 8.14 26.24 -0.72
N ALA A 278 6.91 25.99 -0.27
CA ALA A 278 6.52 24.72 0.34
C ALA A 278 6.73 23.53 -0.61
N VAL A 279 6.62 23.76 -1.91
CA VAL A 279 6.77 22.71 -2.94
C VAL A 279 8.13 22.69 -3.61
N LYS A 280 9.10 23.56 -3.21
CA LYS A 280 10.45 23.53 -3.79
C LYS A 280 11.06 22.13 -3.70
N PRO A 281 11.67 21.56 -4.78
CA PRO A 281 12.12 22.23 -6.03
C PRO A 281 11.04 22.42 -7.10
N PHE A 282 9.82 21.94 -6.92
CA PHE A 282 8.72 22.21 -7.84
C PHE A 282 8.34 23.70 -7.77
N THR A 283 7.81 24.23 -8.88
CA THR A 283 7.00 25.44 -8.85
C THR A 283 5.57 25.10 -8.40
N PRO A 284 4.77 26.08 -7.92
CA PRO A 284 3.37 25.81 -7.60
C PRO A 284 2.57 25.18 -8.75
N ASP A 285 2.88 25.56 -9.99
CA ASP A 285 2.19 25.05 -11.17
C ASP A 285 2.62 23.60 -11.49
N THR A 286 3.93 23.30 -11.48
CA THR A 286 4.41 21.94 -11.72
C THR A 286 4.01 20.97 -10.59
N ALA A 287 3.91 21.45 -9.34
CA ALA A 287 3.36 20.71 -8.23
C ALA A 287 1.88 20.34 -8.45
N LYS A 288 1.06 21.27 -8.96
CA LYS A 288 -0.33 20.99 -9.32
C LYS A 288 -0.42 19.97 -10.45
N MET A 289 0.37 20.14 -11.52
CA MET A 289 0.41 19.18 -12.64
C MET A 289 0.77 17.77 -12.18
N LEU A 290 1.75 17.62 -11.26
CA LEU A 290 2.07 16.33 -10.65
C LEU A 290 0.89 15.74 -9.86
N CYS A 291 0.22 16.58 -9.05
CA CYS A 291 -0.95 16.16 -8.28
C CYS A 291 -2.12 15.74 -9.19
N GLU A 292 -2.38 16.49 -10.26
CA GLU A 292 -3.40 16.15 -11.27
C GLU A 292 -3.12 14.82 -11.92
N ARG A 293 -1.88 14.63 -12.41
CA ARG A 293 -1.48 13.37 -13.03
C ARG A 293 -1.54 12.18 -12.08
N SER A 294 -1.29 12.39 -10.79
CA SER A 294 -1.39 11.33 -9.76
C SER A 294 -2.82 10.81 -9.55
N ASN A 295 -3.83 11.51 -10.09
CA ASN A 295 -5.23 11.09 -10.13
C ASN A 295 -5.81 10.74 -8.74
N GLY A 296 -5.36 11.45 -7.69
CA GLY A 296 -5.80 11.26 -6.31
C GLY A 296 -5.26 9.98 -5.63
N VAL A 297 -4.30 9.30 -6.24
CA VAL A 297 -3.72 8.05 -5.72
C VAL A 297 -2.32 8.32 -5.17
N PRO A 298 -2.08 8.18 -3.85
CA PRO A 298 -0.79 8.47 -3.21
C PRO A 298 0.41 7.73 -3.81
N ARG A 299 0.24 6.49 -4.23
CA ARG A 299 1.31 5.71 -4.86
C ARG A 299 1.82 6.37 -6.14
N TYR A 300 0.93 6.90 -6.97
CA TYR A 300 1.35 7.57 -8.22
C TYR A 300 2.05 8.89 -7.94
N LEU A 301 1.62 9.65 -6.92
CA LEU A 301 2.34 10.84 -6.48
C LEU A 301 3.78 10.48 -6.07
N ASN A 302 3.95 9.43 -5.26
CA ASN A 302 5.25 8.98 -4.80
C ASN A 302 6.16 8.53 -5.96
N ARG A 303 5.66 7.66 -6.84
CA ARG A 303 6.45 7.15 -7.96
C ARG A 303 6.83 8.26 -8.95
N LEU A 304 5.84 9.02 -9.41
CA LEU A 304 6.09 10.13 -10.33
C LEU A 304 7.02 11.17 -9.70
N GLY A 305 6.76 11.55 -8.44
CA GLY A 305 7.60 12.50 -7.71
C GLY A 305 9.05 12.02 -7.59
N SER A 306 9.26 10.72 -7.29
CA SER A 306 10.60 10.12 -7.24
C SER A 306 11.31 10.20 -8.58
N TYR A 307 10.68 9.78 -9.68
CA TYR A 307 11.28 9.82 -11.02
C TYR A 307 11.57 11.25 -11.50
N ILE A 308 10.69 12.20 -11.19
CA ILE A 308 10.88 13.61 -11.54
C ILE A 308 12.08 14.19 -10.78
N LEU A 309 12.19 13.94 -9.46
CA LEU A 309 13.35 14.43 -8.68
C LEU A 309 14.64 13.76 -9.14
N GLN A 310 14.62 12.47 -9.45
CA GLN A 310 15.78 11.78 -9.99
C GLN A 310 16.21 12.41 -11.32
N LYS A 311 15.26 12.64 -12.25
CA LYS A 311 15.56 13.26 -13.55
C LYS A 311 16.07 14.70 -13.38
N ALA A 312 15.45 15.47 -12.49
CA ALA A 312 15.89 16.84 -12.19
C ALA A 312 17.32 16.88 -11.61
N SER A 313 17.69 15.88 -10.78
CA SER A 313 19.05 15.77 -10.25
C SER A 313 20.08 15.43 -11.34
N GLU A 314 19.75 14.55 -12.28
CA GLU A 314 20.60 14.24 -13.45
C GLU A 314 20.86 15.47 -14.31
N LEU A 315 19.88 16.37 -14.42
CA LEU A 315 19.97 17.62 -15.17
C LEU A 315 20.58 18.78 -14.37
N ASN A 316 20.95 18.55 -13.11
CA ASN A 316 21.40 19.59 -12.17
C ASN A 316 20.43 20.79 -12.11
N ALA A 317 19.14 20.55 -12.13
CA ALA A 317 18.11 21.56 -12.19
C ALA A 317 17.79 22.12 -10.80
N GLU A 318 17.97 23.43 -10.59
CA GLU A 318 17.62 24.09 -9.33
C GLU A 318 16.11 24.13 -9.08
N THR A 319 15.32 24.13 -10.14
CA THR A 319 13.85 24.21 -10.09
C THR A 319 13.24 23.36 -11.18
N ILE A 320 12.16 22.64 -10.85
CA ILE A 320 11.42 21.80 -11.78
C ILE A 320 10.45 22.67 -12.57
N THR A 321 10.88 23.05 -13.77
CA THR A 321 10.06 23.74 -14.77
C THR A 321 9.06 22.78 -15.43
N PRO A 322 8.04 23.26 -16.15
CA PRO A 322 7.14 22.38 -16.92
C PRO A 322 7.87 21.45 -17.90
N GLN A 323 8.97 21.92 -18.52
CA GLN A 323 9.77 21.10 -19.41
C GLN A 323 10.47 19.94 -18.64
N ILE A 324 11.09 20.23 -17.50
CA ILE A 324 11.76 19.22 -16.67
C ILE A 324 10.73 18.24 -16.11
N LEU A 325 9.55 18.72 -15.74
CA LEU A 325 8.44 17.87 -15.30
C LEU A 325 8.05 16.88 -16.39
N GLU A 326 7.92 17.32 -17.64
CA GLU A 326 7.60 16.45 -18.78
C GLU A 326 8.71 15.43 -19.04
N GLU A 327 9.97 15.83 -19.00
CA GLU A 327 11.10 14.90 -19.08
C GLU A 327 11.07 13.86 -17.94
N GLY A 328 10.64 14.26 -16.75
CA GLY A 328 10.43 13.36 -15.62
C GLY A 328 9.30 12.34 -15.86
N PHE A 329 8.22 12.75 -16.50
CA PHE A 329 7.13 11.84 -16.90
C PHE A 329 7.59 10.87 -18.00
N ILE A 330 8.35 11.35 -18.98
CA ILE A 330 8.95 10.49 -20.04
C ILE A 330 9.89 9.48 -19.38
N TYR A 331 10.69 9.90 -18.42
CA TYR A 331 11.60 9.04 -17.68
C TYR A 331 10.82 7.97 -16.89
N ALA A 332 9.73 8.33 -16.22
CA ALA A 332 8.86 7.39 -15.54
C ALA A 332 8.29 6.33 -16.50
N ASP A 333 7.76 6.74 -17.64
CA ASP A 333 7.25 5.83 -18.70
C ASP A 333 8.34 4.87 -19.18
N GLN A 334 9.55 5.36 -19.45
CA GLN A 334 10.69 4.54 -19.87
C GLN A 334 11.06 3.50 -18.81
N GLN A 335 11.10 3.88 -17.52
CA GLN A 335 11.38 2.96 -16.43
C GLN A 335 10.31 1.86 -16.33
N MET A 336 9.04 2.24 -16.47
CA MET A 336 7.93 1.30 -16.39
C MET A 336 7.90 0.35 -17.60
N ARG A 337 8.16 0.85 -18.81
CA ARG A 337 8.27 0.00 -20.02
C ARG A 337 9.55 -0.85 -20.03
N GLY A 338 10.57 -0.45 -19.30
CA GLY A 338 11.83 -1.18 -19.16
C GLY A 338 11.82 -2.30 -18.10
N LEU A 339 10.68 -2.55 -17.43
CA LEU A 339 10.59 -3.59 -16.42
C LEU A 339 10.92 -4.98 -17.00
N PRO A 340 11.71 -5.80 -16.28
CA PRO A 340 12.06 -7.14 -16.74
C PRO A 340 10.82 -8.04 -16.84
N GLY A 341 10.82 -8.91 -17.86
CA GLY A 341 9.73 -9.88 -18.07
C GLY A 341 8.55 -9.37 -18.91
N LEU A 342 8.59 -8.13 -19.38
CA LEU A 342 7.62 -7.65 -20.37
C LEU A 342 7.89 -8.31 -21.75
N THR A 343 6.83 -8.72 -22.40
CA THR A 343 6.83 -9.40 -23.71
C THR A 343 6.19 -8.51 -24.78
N PRO A 344 6.36 -8.80 -26.08
CA PRO A 344 5.66 -8.08 -27.14
C PRO A 344 4.12 -8.08 -26.97
N ALA A 345 3.53 -9.16 -26.45
CA ALA A 345 2.09 -9.24 -26.18
C ALA A 345 1.65 -8.25 -25.10
N ASP A 346 2.49 -8.04 -24.07
CA ASP A 346 2.22 -7.05 -23.01
C ASP A 346 2.15 -5.63 -23.61
N PHE A 347 3.11 -5.27 -24.49
CA PHE A 347 3.12 -3.96 -25.15
C PHE A 347 1.93 -3.78 -26.09
N MET A 348 1.58 -4.83 -26.87
CA MET A 348 0.39 -4.76 -27.72
C MET A 348 -0.89 -4.52 -26.93
N LEU A 349 -1.02 -5.13 -25.75
CA LEU A 349 -2.16 -4.91 -24.87
C LEU A 349 -2.15 -3.50 -24.26
N ILE A 350 -0.99 -2.99 -23.84
CA ILE A 350 -0.83 -1.62 -23.37
C ILE A 350 -1.23 -0.62 -24.46
N ASP A 351 -0.76 -0.82 -25.68
CA ASP A 351 -1.08 0.06 -26.82
C ASP A 351 -2.58 0.00 -27.19
N LEU A 352 -3.20 -1.16 -27.10
CA LEU A 352 -4.65 -1.30 -27.30
C LEU A 352 -5.46 -0.55 -26.22
N ILE A 353 -5.04 -0.66 -24.95
CA ILE A 353 -5.70 0.07 -23.86
C ILE A 353 -5.50 1.58 -24.04
N LEU A 354 -4.34 2.00 -24.55
CA LEU A 354 -4.07 3.38 -24.86
C LEU A 354 -4.98 3.91 -25.98
N GLU A 355 -5.17 3.14 -27.06
CA GLU A 355 -6.03 3.49 -28.18
C GLU A 355 -7.49 3.63 -27.77
N LYS A 356 -7.96 2.77 -26.86
CA LYS A 356 -9.36 2.71 -26.42
C LYS A 356 -9.66 3.54 -25.15
N ASP A 357 -8.64 4.10 -24.49
CA ASP A 357 -8.70 4.71 -23.14
C ASP A 357 -9.01 3.70 -22.04
N LYS A 358 -9.87 2.73 -22.32
CA LYS A 358 -10.25 1.63 -21.43
C LYS A 358 -10.48 0.35 -22.21
N LEU A 359 -10.23 -0.78 -21.56
CA LEU A 359 -10.47 -2.11 -22.14
C LEU A 359 -11.41 -2.91 -21.22
N SER A 360 -12.39 -3.56 -21.83
CA SER A 360 -13.29 -4.52 -21.16
C SER A 360 -13.70 -5.62 -22.16
N ASP A 361 -14.32 -6.68 -21.68
CA ASP A 361 -14.92 -7.72 -22.52
C ASP A 361 -16.05 -7.18 -23.42
N GLU A 362 -16.67 -6.07 -23.06
CA GLU A 362 -17.76 -5.45 -23.83
C GLU A 362 -17.26 -4.57 -24.98
N ASN A 363 -16.04 -3.97 -24.88
CA ASN A 363 -15.52 -3.03 -25.87
C ASN A 363 -14.39 -3.56 -26.74
N ILE A 364 -13.90 -4.77 -26.47
CA ILE A 364 -12.92 -5.44 -27.35
C ILE A 364 -13.58 -6.00 -28.59
N THR A 365 -12.97 -5.78 -29.75
CA THR A 365 -13.48 -6.26 -31.02
C THR A 365 -12.79 -7.55 -31.46
N LEU A 366 -13.38 -8.28 -32.43
CA LEU A 366 -12.74 -9.46 -33.03
C LEU A 366 -11.41 -9.11 -33.70
N GLU A 367 -11.30 -7.90 -34.25
CA GLU A 367 -10.05 -7.44 -34.88
C GLU A 367 -8.95 -7.22 -33.82
N ASP A 368 -9.32 -6.68 -32.63
CA ASP A 368 -8.39 -6.52 -31.52
C ASP A 368 -7.89 -7.87 -31.00
N LEU A 369 -8.78 -8.84 -30.83
CA LEU A 369 -8.42 -10.20 -30.43
C LEU A 369 -7.46 -10.86 -31.45
N GLN A 370 -7.70 -10.67 -32.73
CA GLN A 370 -6.82 -11.16 -33.77
C GLN A 370 -5.44 -10.50 -33.74
N LYS A 371 -5.37 -9.17 -33.51
CA LYS A 371 -4.10 -8.45 -33.32
C LYS A 371 -3.31 -9.02 -32.14
N LEU A 372 -3.99 -9.33 -31.05
CA LEU A 372 -3.40 -9.90 -29.82
C LEU A 372 -3.15 -11.41 -29.91
N GLN A 373 -3.51 -12.05 -31.05
CA GLN A 373 -3.37 -13.50 -31.31
C GLN A 373 -4.11 -14.39 -30.32
N VAL A 374 -5.28 -13.94 -29.80
CA VAL A 374 -6.17 -14.67 -28.89
C VAL A 374 -7.56 -14.85 -29.53
N GLN A 375 -8.33 -15.82 -29.04
CA GLN A 375 -9.67 -16.10 -29.54
C GLN A 375 -10.76 -15.42 -28.74
N GLU A 376 -10.54 -15.26 -27.44
CA GLU A 376 -11.51 -14.65 -26.51
C GLU A 376 -10.82 -13.81 -25.44
N PHE A 377 -11.59 -12.90 -24.83
CA PHE A 377 -11.08 -11.99 -23.80
C PHE A 377 -10.49 -12.71 -22.58
N SER A 378 -11.03 -13.87 -22.22
CA SER A 378 -10.55 -14.68 -21.09
C SER A 378 -9.07 -15.08 -21.22
N GLU A 379 -8.56 -15.24 -22.44
CA GLU A 379 -7.15 -15.57 -22.71
C GLU A 379 -6.19 -14.40 -22.40
N LEU A 380 -6.72 -13.17 -22.32
CA LEU A 380 -5.95 -11.98 -21.96
C LEU A 380 -5.78 -11.83 -20.43
N LEU A 381 -6.61 -12.50 -19.62
CA LEU A 381 -6.59 -12.33 -18.17
C LEU A 381 -5.22 -12.58 -17.53
N PRO A 382 -4.42 -13.60 -17.94
CA PRO A 382 -3.08 -13.78 -17.37
C PRO A 382 -2.12 -12.61 -17.70
N ILE A 383 -2.25 -12.02 -18.90
CA ILE A 383 -1.47 -10.85 -19.31
C ILE A 383 -1.93 -9.63 -18.52
N ILE A 384 -3.24 -9.44 -18.39
CA ILE A 384 -3.86 -8.37 -17.63
C ILE A 384 -3.42 -8.44 -16.15
N ASP A 385 -3.50 -9.61 -15.52
CA ASP A 385 -3.11 -9.79 -14.12
C ASP A 385 -1.63 -9.45 -13.90
N LYS A 386 -0.75 -9.91 -14.79
CA LYS A 386 0.67 -9.56 -14.78
C LYS A 386 0.88 -8.04 -14.88
N LEU A 387 0.19 -7.36 -15.80
CA LEU A 387 0.33 -5.92 -15.99
C LEU A 387 -0.25 -5.13 -14.80
N VAL A 388 -1.28 -5.65 -14.13
CA VAL A 388 -1.81 -5.10 -12.88
C VAL A 388 -0.81 -5.27 -11.74
N GLU A 389 -0.16 -6.43 -11.62
CA GLU A 389 0.88 -6.68 -10.62
C GLU A 389 2.09 -5.76 -10.80
N LEU A 390 2.47 -5.49 -12.05
CA LEU A 390 3.54 -4.56 -12.41
C LEU A 390 3.12 -3.07 -12.30
N ASP A 391 1.85 -2.79 -11.95
CA ASP A 391 1.30 -1.43 -11.82
C ASP A 391 1.33 -0.62 -13.15
N LEU A 392 1.26 -1.31 -14.28
CA LEU A 392 1.18 -0.71 -15.61
C LEU A 392 -0.25 -0.41 -16.03
N ILE A 393 -1.18 -1.28 -15.63
CA ILE A 393 -2.62 -1.08 -15.80
C ILE A 393 -3.33 -1.19 -14.46
N ARG A 394 -4.53 -0.64 -14.39
CA ARG A 394 -5.38 -0.68 -13.20
C ARG A 394 -6.78 -1.17 -13.55
N ARG A 395 -7.39 -1.90 -12.63
CA ARG A 395 -8.80 -2.26 -12.71
C ARG A 395 -9.65 -1.09 -12.25
N LEU A 396 -10.61 -0.69 -13.07
CA LEU A 396 -11.60 0.32 -12.71
C LEU A 396 -12.88 -0.37 -12.23
N PRO A 397 -13.44 0.02 -11.08
CA PRO A 397 -14.72 -0.52 -10.64
C PRO A 397 -15.84 0.04 -11.53
N ASN A 398 -16.53 -0.84 -12.23
CA ASN A 398 -17.78 -0.53 -12.94
C ASN A 398 -18.87 -1.48 -12.43
N GLU A 399 -20.11 -1.03 -12.43
CA GLU A 399 -21.25 -1.82 -11.93
C GLU A 399 -21.58 -3.01 -12.85
N GLN A 400 -21.24 -2.92 -14.14
CA GLN A 400 -21.64 -3.90 -15.16
C GLN A 400 -20.50 -4.76 -15.68
N ALA A 401 -19.29 -4.19 -15.82
CA ALA A 401 -18.13 -4.88 -16.35
C ALA A 401 -16.86 -4.48 -15.59
N ILE A 402 -15.82 -5.33 -15.65
CA ILE A 402 -14.48 -4.95 -15.18
C ILE A 402 -13.78 -4.22 -16.31
N GLU A 403 -13.48 -2.94 -16.11
CA GLU A 403 -12.70 -2.13 -17.03
C GLU A 403 -11.24 -2.06 -16.59
N PHE A 404 -10.34 -1.99 -17.56
CA PHE A 404 -8.91 -1.81 -17.35
C PHE A 404 -8.46 -0.52 -18.04
N ALA A 405 -7.61 0.25 -17.38
CA ALA A 405 -7.02 1.47 -17.91
C ALA A 405 -5.52 1.53 -17.57
N LEU A 406 -4.77 2.32 -18.32
CA LEU A 406 -3.37 2.58 -17.99
C LEU A 406 -3.26 3.29 -16.64
N THR A 407 -2.15 3.07 -15.96
CA THR A 407 -1.80 3.86 -14.78
C THR A 407 -1.21 5.20 -15.20
N PRO A 408 -1.25 6.23 -14.35
CA PRO A 408 -0.63 7.53 -14.62
C PRO A 408 0.89 7.50 -14.83
N LEU A 409 1.52 6.36 -14.60
CA LEU A 409 2.96 6.15 -14.81
C LEU A 409 3.33 6.02 -16.29
N LEU A 410 2.38 5.61 -17.13
CA LEU A 410 2.58 5.48 -18.57
C LEU A 410 2.11 6.74 -19.30
N LEU A 411 2.83 7.11 -20.34
CA LEU A 411 2.45 8.20 -21.25
C LEU A 411 1.66 7.65 -22.45
N PRO A 412 0.76 8.47 -23.02
CA PRO A 412 0.24 8.22 -24.36
C PRO A 412 1.40 8.14 -25.36
N SER A 413 1.38 7.16 -26.27
CA SER A 413 2.40 7.07 -27.32
C SER A 413 2.43 8.35 -28.16
N GLN A 414 3.60 8.87 -28.44
CA GLN A 414 3.77 10.11 -29.22
C GLN A 414 3.23 10.03 -30.67
N GLU A 415 2.87 8.85 -31.14
CA GLU A 415 2.30 8.66 -32.49
C GLU A 415 0.82 9.03 -32.61
N THR A 416 0.10 9.17 -31.51
CA THR A 416 -1.34 9.52 -31.49
C THR A 416 -1.61 11.03 -31.46
N GLN A 417 -0.57 11.87 -31.43
CA GLN A 417 -0.68 13.34 -31.43
C GLN A 417 -0.35 13.99 -32.79
N LYS A 418 -0.40 13.25 -33.91
CA LYS A 418 -0.26 13.84 -35.26
C LYS A 418 -1.56 13.81 -36.03
#